data_6bad7bc208aecf8756b3cd6b6ef3035e
#
_entry.id   6bad7bc208aecf8756b3cd6b6ef3035e
#
_cell.length_a   1.000
_cell.length_b   1.000
_cell.length_c   1.000
_cell.angle_alpha   90.00
_cell.angle_beta   90.00
_cell.angle_gamma   90.00
#
_symmetry.space_group_name_H-M   'P 1'
#
loop_
_entity.id
_entity.type
_entity.pdbx_description
1 polymer ?
#
loop_
_entity_poly.entity_id
_entity_poly.type
_entity_poly.pdbx_seq_one_letter_code
_entity_poly.pdbx_strand_id
1 'polypeptide(L)'
;MRKNNLFKKTVAAGLVLLMTASLAACDGKKADTKTEDKKTETKADKEEDVELQVFIAASLNTAMTDIAKRYEKEHPNVKIVYNADSSGTLLTQIEEGYECDLFFSAAQKQMDQL
;
A
#
# COMPACT_ATOMS: atom_id res chain seq x y z
N MET A 1 29.61 3.99 14.30
CA MET A 1 28.60 4.41 15.29
C MET A 1 27.43 5.06 14.58
N ARG A 2 26.37 4.33 14.32
CA ARG A 2 25.12 4.84 13.72
C ARG A 2 24.08 4.95 14.81
N LYS A 3 23.57 6.15 15.02
CA LYS A 3 22.57 6.46 16.04
C LYS A 3 21.20 6.07 15.53
N ASN A 4 20.58 5.08 16.14
CA ASN A 4 19.19 4.68 15.91
C ASN A 4 18.27 5.74 16.52
N ASN A 5 17.56 6.48 15.69
CA ASN A 5 16.49 7.35 16.15
C ASN A 5 15.21 6.55 16.30
N LEU A 6 14.98 6.11 17.52
CA LEU A 6 13.75 5.46 17.96
C LEU A 6 12.63 6.51 18.05
N PHE A 7 11.76 6.59 17.07
CA PHE A 7 10.58 7.45 17.14
C PHE A 7 9.56 6.86 18.11
N LYS A 8 9.52 7.43 19.32
CA LYS A 8 8.44 7.16 20.28
C LYS A 8 7.18 7.90 19.83
N LYS A 9 6.20 7.19 19.29
CA LYS A 9 4.86 7.72 19.08
C LYS A 9 4.09 7.67 20.41
N THR A 10 3.87 8.83 21.00
CA THR A 10 2.94 9.00 22.12
C THR A 10 1.52 9.07 21.59
N VAL A 11 0.72 8.08 21.99
CA VAL A 11 -0.73 8.05 21.76
C VAL A 11 -1.38 8.93 22.83
N ALA A 12 -2.03 10.00 22.43
CA ALA A 12 -2.91 10.78 23.29
C ALA A 12 -4.36 10.35 23.03
N ALA A 13 -4.95 9.71 24.03
CA ALA A 13 -6.37 9.38 24.06
C ALA A 13 -7.18 10.63 24.42
N GLY A 14 -8.10 11.01 23.55
CA GLY A 14 -9.11 12.04 23.81
C GLY A 14 -10.50 11.47 23.67
N LEU A 15 -11.08 11.10 24.80
CA LEU A 15 -12.45 10.66 24.96
C LEU A 15 -13.33 11.90 25.12
N VAL A 16 -14.26 12.17 24.20
CA VAL A 16 -15.37 13.10 24.45
C VAL A 16 -16.66 12.45 24.02
N LEU A 17 -17.44 12.12 25.04
CA LEU A 17 -18.80 11.62 25.04
C LEU A 17 -19.74 12.82 25.07
N LEU A 18 -20.65 12.96 24.13
CA LEU A 18 -21.85 13.81 24.32
C LEU A 18 -23.00 13.23 23.50
N MET A 19 -23.89 12.61 24.25
CA MET A 19 -25.25 12.25 23.86
C MET A 19 -26.14 13.49 23.85
N THR A 20 -26.97 13.66 22.84
CA THR A 20 -28.28 14.28 22.99
C THR A 20 -29.26 13.63 22.04
N ALA A 21 -30.26 13.01 22.64
CA ALA A 21 -31.45 12.50 22.00
C ALA A 21 -32.44 13.65 21.74
N SER A 22 -33.12 13.60 20.60
CA SER A 22 -34.39 14.28 20.42
C SER A 22 -35.24 13.51 19.42
N LEU A 23 -36.32 12.94 19.95
CA LEU A 23 -37.45 12.42 19.22
C LEU A 23 -38.45 13.56 18.92
N ALA A 24 -39.02 13.58 17.72
CA ALA A 24 -40.38 13.99 17.38
C ALA A 24 -40.62 13.64 15.93
N ALA A 25 -41.38 12.62 15.58
CA ALA A 25 -42.82 12.50 15.39
C ALA A 25 -43.31 13.07 14.05
N CYS A 26 -43.70 12.09 13.17
CA CYS A 26 -44.86 11.99 12.27
C CYS A 26 -45.38 13.23 11.54
N ASP A 27 -45.56 13.18 10.24
CA ASP A 27 -46.78 12.77 9.50
C ASP A 27 -46.71 13.13 8.02
N GLY A 28 -47.10 12.21 7.16
CA GLY A 28 -48.02 12.48 6.04
C GLY A 28 -47.50 12.96 4.70
N LYS A 29 -47.35 12.01 3.77
CA LYS A 29 -47.94 12.05 2.42
C LYS A 29 -47.14 12.53 1.22
N LYS A 30 -46.92 11.54 0.34
CA LYS A 30 -46.97 11.53 -1.14
C LYS A 30 -45.84 12.15 -1.98
N ALA A 31 -45.16 11.21 -2.62
CA ALA A 31 -44.72 11.15 -4.03
C ALA A 31 -44.20 12.43 -4.69
N ASP A 32 -42.90 12.39 -5.02
CA ASP A 32 -42.47 12.41 -6.44
C ASP A 32 -40.97 12.06 -6.52
N THR A 33 -40.69 11.22 -7.49
CA THR A 33 -39.38 10.69 -7.85
C THR A 33 -38.47 11.82 -8.33
N LYS A 34 -37.36 12.06 -7.65
CA LYS A 34 -36.21 12.71 -8.25
C LYS A 34 -34.96 12.09 -7.68
N THR A 35 -34.34 11.28 -8.51
CA THR A 35 -33.02 10.72 -8.33
C THR A 35 -32.02 11.86 -8.19
N GLU A 36 -31.57 12.14 -6.97
CA GLU A 36 -30.40 12.95 -6.75
C GLU A 36 -29.23 11.98 -6.56
N ASP A 37 -28.35 12.04 -7.55
CA ASP A 37 -27.02 11.45 -7.49
C ASP A 37 -26.31 11.96 -6.22
N LYS A 38 -26.29 11.13 -5.20
CA LYS A 38 -25.44 11.33 -4.04
C LYS A 38 -24.01 11.04 -4.46
N LYS A 39 -23.37 12.05 -5.01
CA LYS A 39 -21.93 12.10 -5.18
C LYS A 39 -21.31 11.87 -3.80
N THR A 40 -20.93 10.64 -3.56
CA THR A 40 -20.08 10.27 -2.44
C THR A 40 -18.74 10.96 -2.69
N GLU A 41 -18.51 12.07 -2.06
CA GLU A 41 -17.17 12.63 -1.94
C GLU A 41 -16.37 11.64 -1.09
N THR A 42 -15.69 10.74 -1.77
CA THR A 42 -14.61 9.97 -1.19
C THR A 42 -13.57 10.98 -0.75
N LYS A 43 -13.48 11.21 0.56
CA LYS A 43 -12.34 11.86 1.18
C LYS A 43 -11.12 11.17 0.63
N ALA A 44 -10.33 11.85 -0.19
CA ALA A 44 -9.04 11.37 -0.60
C ALA A 44 -8.21 11.29 0.69
N ASP A 45 -8.11 10.09 1.25
CA ASP A 45 -7.06 9.76 2.17
C ASP A 45 -5.76 10.05 1.42
N LYS A 46 -4.92 10.90 1.99
CA LYS A 46 -3.60 11.19 1.47
C LYS A 46 -2.84 9.88 1.57
N GLU A 47 -2.75 9.16 0.45
CA GLU A 47 -2.00 7.92 0.37
C GLU A 47 -0.56 8.22 0.81
N GLU A 48 -0.05 7.44 1.75
CA GLU A 48 1.33 7.59 2.22
C GLU A 48 2.29 7.17 1.11
N ASP A 49 3.44 7.84 1.01
CA ASP A 49 4.49 7.46 0.08
C ASP A 49 5.07 6.09 0.49
N VAL A 50 5.06 5.14 -0.43
CA VAL A 50 5.52 3.77 -0.23
C VAL A 50 6.70 3.48 -1.16
N GLU A 51 7.78 2.93 -0.62
CA GLU A 51 8.88 2.39 -1.43
C GLU A 51 8.89 0.87 -1.32
N LEU A 52 8.79 0.17 -2.46
CA LEU A 52 8.82 -1.29 -2.54
C LEU A 52 10.19 -1.77 -2.99
N GLN A 53 10.82 -2.63 -2.20
CA GLN A 53 12.06 -3.32 -2.54
C GLN A 53 11.73 -4.61 -3.28
N VAL A 54 12.01 -4.65 -4.59
CA VAL A 54 11.61 -5.75 -5.46
C VAL A 54 12.83 -6.45 -6.03
N PHE A 55 13.02 -7.71 -5.66
CA PHE A 55 14.10 -8.56 -6.16
C PHE A 55 13.65 -9.28 -7.41
N ILE A 56 14.38 -9.11 -8.51
CA ILE A 56 14.01 -9.67 -9.81
C ILE A 56 15.18 -10.42 -10.44
N ALA A 57 14.91 -11.58 -10.99
CA ALA A 57 15.90 -12.24 -11.84
C ALA A 57 16.34 -11.33 -12.98
N ALA A 58 17.64 -11.22 -13.25
CA ALA A 58 18.21 -10.28 -14.22
C ALA A 58 17.59 -10.40 -15.63
N SER A 59 17.14 -11.61 -16.02
CA SER A 59 16.46 -11.85 -17.29
C SER A 59 15.08 -11.16 -17.38
N LEU A 60 14.49 -10.78 -16.26
CA LEU A 60 13.19 -10.11 -16.20
C LEU A 60 13.31 -8.58 -16.22
N ASN A 61 14.51 -8.03 -16.09
CA ASN A 61 14.75 -6.61 -15.82
C ASN A 61 14.03 -5.68 -16.81
N THR A 62 14.11 -5.94 -18.11
CA THR A 62 13.48 -5.09 -19.13
C THR A 62 11.97 -5.04 -18.96
N ALA A 63 11.34 -6.22 -18.84
CA ALA A 63 9.87 -6.31 -18.71
C ALA A 63 9.38 -5.68 -17.39
N MET A 64 10.09 -5.95 -16.31
CA MET A 64 9.72 -5.43 -14.99
C MET A 64 9.91 -3.91 -14.90
N THR A 65 10.94 -3.36 -15.52
CA THR A 65 11.12 -1.90 -15.60
C THR A 65 9.96 -1.22 -16.33
N ASP A 66 9.44 -1.81 -17.39
CA ASP A 66 8.30 -1.25 -18.12
C ASP A 66 7.00 -1.37 -17.30
N ILE A 67 6.85 -2.45 -16.54
CA ILE A 67 5.72 -2.63 -15.61
C ILE A 67 5.79 -1.57 -14.51
N ALA A 68 6.95 -1.35 -13.88
CA ALA A 68 7.12 -0.35 -12.85
C ALA A 68 6.72 1.04 -13.32
N LYS A 69 7.21 1.47 -14.47
CA LYS A 69 6.88 2.78 -15.05
C LYS A 69 5.37 2.99 -15.26
N ARG A 70 4.65 1.92 -15.62
CA ARG A 70 3.18 1.99 -15.79
C ARG A 70 2.49 2.05 -14.43
N TYR A 71 2.92 1.23 -13.49
CA TYR A 71 2.34 1.17 -12.15
C TYR A 71 2.54 2.48 -11.39
N GLU A 72 3.77 3.02 -11.36
CA GLU A 72 4.09 4.30 -10.71
C GLU A 72 3.34 5.50 -11.32
N LYS A 73 3.00 5.43 -12.62
CA LYS A 73 2.19 6.45 -13.27
C LYS A 73 0.74 6.45 -12.75
N GLU A 74 0.19 5.28 -12.45
CA GLU A 74 -1.16 5.11 -11.92
C GLU A 74 -1.20 5.29 -10.41
N HIS A 75 -0.07 5.02 -9.72
CA HIS A 75 0.12 5.10 -8.28
C HIS A 75 1.32 5.98 -7.93
N PRO A 76 1.20 7.31 -8.04
CA PRO A 76 2.33 8.24 -7.90
C PRO A 76 2.92 8.29 -6.49
N ASN A 77 2.23 7.76 -5.49
CA ASN A 77 2.69 7.58 -4.13
C ASN A 77 3.54 6.31 -3.92
N VAL A 78 3.65 5.44 -4.94
CA VAL A 78 4.44 4.20 -4.88
C VAL A 78 5.69 4.36 -5.71
N LYS A 79 6.83 4.00 -5.14
CA LYS A 79 8.13 3.92 -5.81
C LYS A 79 8.61 2.48 -5.78
N ILE A 80 8.99 1.94 -6.93
CA ILE A 80 9.52 0.58 -7.05
C ILE A 80 11.04 0.63 -7.22
N VAL A 81 11.76 -0.01 -6.31
CA VAL A 81 13.22 -0.13 -6.34
C VAL A 81 13.59 -1.57 -6.65
N TYR A 82 14.26 -1.78 -7.80
CA TYR A 82 14.67 -3.11 -8.21
C TYR A 82 16.08 -3.45 -7.75
N ASN A 83 16.25 -4.67 -7.22
CA ASN A 83 17.50 -5.36 -7.10
C ASN A 83 17.50 -6.49 -8.14
N ALA A 84 18.31 -6.36 -9.18
CA ALA A 84 18.35 -7.30 -10.31
C ALA A 84 19.63 -8.11 -10.30
N ASP A 85 19.54 -9.43 -10.09
CA ASP A 85 20.67 -10.37 -10.07
C ASP A 85 20.22 -11.79 -10.48
N SER A 86 21.07 -12.78 -10.36
CA SER A 86 20.67 -14.18 -10.52
C SER A 86 19.68 -14.57 -9.42
N SER A 87 18.71 -15.43 -9.74
CA SER A 87 17.74 -15.90 -8.75
C SER A 87 18.39 -16.53 -7.51
N GLY A 88 19.55 -17.19 -7.69
CA GLY A 88 20.30 -17.79 -6.58
C GLY A 88 20.93 -16.74 -5.66
N THR A 89 21.55 -15.69 -6.23
CA THR A 89 22.12 -14.59 -5.46
C THR A 89 21.02 -13.86 -4.66
N LEU A 90 19.89 -13.60 -5.31
CA LEU A 90 18.75 -12.91 -4.66
C LEU A 90 18.19 -13.74 -3.50
N LEU A 91 18.03 -15.05 -3.67
CA LEU A 91 17.61 -15.95 -2.59
C LEU A 91 18.58 -15.87 -1.41
N THR A 92 19.89 -15.94 -1.66
CA THR A 92 20.90 -15.82 -0.59
C THR A 92 20.79 -14.49 0.15
N GLN A 93 20.57 -13.38 -0.56
CA GLN A 93 20.37 -12.08 0.08
C GLN A 93 19.12 -12.06 0.97
N ILE A 94 18.03 -12.70 0.53
CA ILE A 94 16.79 -12.82 1.36
C ILE A 94 17.09 -13.64 2.62
N GLU A 95 17.79 -14.77 2.50
CA GLU A 95 18.20 -15.61 3.62
C GLU A 95 19.15 -14.88 4.59
N GLU A 96 19.95 -13.97 4.11
CA GLU A 96 20.82 -13.09 4.90
C GLU A 96 20.09 -11.92 5.56
N GLY A 97 18.78 -11.76 5.29
CA GLY A 97 17.93 -10.75 5.91
C GLY A 97 17.93 -9.39 5.20
N TYR A 98 18.27 -9.35 3.92
CA TYR A 98 18.06 -8.14 3.11
C TYR A 98 16.57 -7.84 2.99
N GLU A 99 16.22 -6.58 3.03
CA GLU A 99 14.85 -6.11 2.87
C GLU A 99 14.34 -6.41 1.46
N CYS A 100 13.27 -7.20 1.36
CA CYS A 100 12.67 -7.63 0.12
C CYS A 100 11.16 -7.78 0.30
N ASP A 101 10.38 -6.93 -0.36
CA ASP A 101 8.91 -7.00 -0.32
C ASP A 101 8.37 -8.01 -1.34
N LEU A 102 9.02 -8.08 -2.51
CA LEU A 102 8.61 -8.98 -3.59
C LEU A 102 9.82 -9.64 -4.22
N PHE A 103 9.72 -10.95 -4.49
CA PHE A 103 10.75 -11.71 -5.19
C PHE A 103 10.20 -12.37 -6.46
N PHE A 104 10.82 -12.08 -7.59
CA PHE A 104 10.55 -12.69 -8.90
C PHE A 104 11.73 -13.52 -9.37
N SER A 105 11.65 -14.81 -9.16
CA SER A 105 12.63 -15.77 -9.63
C SER A 105 12.36 -16.22 -11.07
N ALA A 106 13.40 -16.39 -11.87
CA ALA A 106 13.31 -17.03 -13.18
C ALA A 106 13.32 -18.58 -13.11
N ALA A 107 13.53 -19.14 -11.91
CA ALA A 107 13.57 -20.59 -11.71
C ALA A 107 12.75 -20.98 -10.47
N GLN A 108 11.92 -22.00 -10.62
CA GLN A 108 11.05 -22.51 -9.56
C GLN A 108 11.83 -22.97 -8.33
N LYS A 109 13.02 -23.57 -8.56
CA LYS A 109 13.86 -24.09 -7.49
C LYS A 109 14.11 -23.08 -6.35
N GLN A 110 14.36 -21.81 -6.69
CA GLN A 110 14.61 -20.76 -5.69
C GLN A 110 13.34 -20.36 -4.95
N MET A 111 12.17 -20.47 -5.59
CA MET A 111 10.88 -20.23 -4.92
C MET A 111 10.52 -21.36 -3.96
N ASP A 112 10.91 -22.59 -4.27
CA ASP A 112 10.62 -23.77 -3.42
C ASP A 112 11.54 -23.80 -2.17
N GLN A 113 12.57 -22.96 -2.12
CA GLN A 113 13.52 -22.86 -1.01
C GLN A 113 13.17 -21.78 0.02
N LEU A 114 12.26 -20.88 -0.32
CA LEU A 114 11.70 -19.86 0.58
C LEU A 114 10.63 -20.48 1.50
#